data_2521e28fd3bec0c19f9c8bcf767c99a0
#
_entry.id   2521e28fd3bec0c19f9c8bcf767c99a0
#
_cell.length_a   1.000
_cell.length_b   1.000
_cell.length_c   1.000
_cell.angle_alpha   90.00
_cell.angle_beta   90.00
_cell.angle_gamma   90.00
#
_symmetry.space_group_name_H-M   'P 1'
#
loop_
_entity.id
_entity.type
_entity.pdbx_description
1 polymer ?
#
loop_
_entity_poly.entity_id
_entity_poly.type
_entity_poly.pdbx_seq_one_letter_code
_entity_poly.pdbx_strand_id
1 'polypeptide(L)'
;MNEPLAQRLRPKTLAEVCGQQHLLAPGRVFRRTIESGRIPNMIFYGPSGTGKTTVARIIAENSGMTLHKLNGTSCGTGDIKAVLKDIGTLAGAGGILLYLDEIQYLNKKQQQSLLECIEDGSVTLIASTTENPYFYIYNALLSRCTVFEFKSLSAADVEQGLHNALEKLSEAEGVPVTMDAEACSYLAESAGGDLRKALGCLDFAVTAAPQEAEGKHITLEMIEQVTRRTAMRYDKDGDDHYDIVSAYQKSMRGSDPDAALHYLARLLEAGDLPSACRRLMVCACEDVGLAYPQIIPIVKAAVDAANMVGLPGARLPLADAVILVATSPKSNSAHDAINAAIADVQAGRTGPIPRQLQNKHFDGEDALVKGQNYKYAHDYPNHWVEQQYLPDVLKDTKYYTFGENKNEQAARAYWAKIKGEDKV
;
A
#
# COMPACT_ATOMS: atom_id res chain seq x y z
N MET A 1 25.33 13.39 22.17
CA MET A 1 24.01 13.03 21.63
C MET A 1 24.13 11.63 21.06
N ASN A 2 23.34 10.67 21.57
CA ASN A 2 23.37 9.27 21.08
C ASN A 2 22.59 9.19 19.76
N GLU A 3 23.24 9.45 18.66
CA GLU A 3 22.65 9.25 17.33
C GLU A 3 22.54 7.74 17.08
N PRO A 4 21.37 7.21 16.63
CA PRO A 4 21.18 5.79 16.35
C PRO A 4 22.21 5.25 15.34
N LEU A 5 22.65 4.00 15.54
CA LEU A 5 23.67 3.36 14.71
C LEU A 5 23.35 3.44 13.21
N ALA A 6 22.11 3.16 12.83
CA ALA A 6 21.65 3.25 11.45
C ALA A 6 21.82 4.66 10.82
N GLN A 7 21.90 5.72 11.61
CA GLN A 7 22.22 7.06 11.14
C GLN A 7 23.74 7.29 11.03
N ARG A 8 24.48 6.88 12.07
CA ARG A 8 25.95 7.02 12.14
C ARG A 8 26.65 6.28 11.01
N LEU A 9 26.17 5.08 10.68
CA LEU A 9 26.76 4.18 9.67
C LEU A 9 26.13 4.32 8.28
N ARG A 10 25.31 5.35 8.06
CA ARG A 10 24.60 5.52 6.79
C ARG A 10 25.59 5.60 5.62
N PRO A 11 25.35 4.84 4.52
CA PRO A 11 26.14 4.91 3.30
C PRO A 11 26.28 6.33 2.76
N LYS A 12 27.49 6.66 2.27
CA LYS A 12 27.82 7.93 1.64
C LYS A 12 27.89 7.83 0.12
N THR A 13 28.07 6.64 -0.40
CA THR A 13 28.15 6.38 -1.84
C THR A 13 27.16 5.29 -2.25
N LEU A 14 26.75 5.25 -3.54
CA LEU A 14 25.87 4.20 -4.04
C LEU A 14 26.48 2.80 -3.94
N ALA A 15 27.80 2.68 -3.94
CA ALA A 15 28.51 1.43 -3.81
C ALA A 15 28.42 0.82 -2.41
N GLU A 16 28.22 1.65 -1.38
CA GLU A 16 28.07 1.21 0.01
C GLU A 16 26.63 0.79 0.35
N VAL A 17 25.65 1.05 -0.54
CA VAL A 17 24.25 0.67 -0.33
C VAL A 17 24.11 -0.83 -0.52
N CYS A 18 23.67 -1.53 0.52
CA CYS A 18 23.43 -2.98 0.47
C CYS A 18 22.22 -3.30 -0.38
N GLY A 19 22.31 -4.37 -1.18
CA GLY A 19 21.25 -4.84 -2.04
C GLY A 19 20.89 -3.91 -3.20
N GLN A 20 19.64 -3.94 -3.64
CA GLN A 20 19.09 -3.14 -4.75
C GLN A 20 19.88 -3.25 -6.07
N GLN A 21 20.49 -4.40 -6.35
CA GLN A 21 21.35 -4.60 -7.54
C GLN A 21 20.61 -4.33 -8.86
N HIS A 22 19.29 -4.55 -8.90
CA HIS A 22 18.45 -4.26 -10.06
C HIS A 22 18.38 -2.76 -10.40
N LEU A 23 18.65 -1.87 -9.44
CA LEU A 23 18.72 -0.42 -9.60
C LEU A 23 20.16 0.10 -9.60
N LEU A 24 20.99 -0.38 -8.66
CA LEU A 24 22.28 0.23 -8.30
C LEU A 24 23.49 -0.45 -8.93
N ALA A 25 23.34 -1.63 -9.56
CA ALA A 25 24.47 -2.27 -10.23
C ALA A 25 25.05 -1.38 -11.35
N PRO A 26 26.36 -1.47 -11.62
CA PRO A 26 26.99 -0.75 -12.73
C PRO A 26 26.25 -0.97 -14.06
N GLY A 27 26.02 0.11 -14.81
CA GLY A 27 25.34 0.06 -16.10
C GLY A 27 23.81 0.09 -16.05
N ARG A 28 23.18 0.00 -14.87
CA ARG A 28 21.71 0.16 -14.74
C ARG A 28 21.28 1.59 -15.04
N VAL A 29 20.12 1.74 -15.66
CA VAL A 29 19.57 3.05 -16.07
C VAL A 29 19.47 4.00 -14.88
N PHE A 30 18.92 3.55 -13.75
CA PHE A 30 18.81 4.36 -12.53
C PHE A 30 20.18 4.90 -12.07
N ARG A 31 21.18 4.02 -11.95
CA ARG A 31 22.54 4.41 -11.54
C ARG A 31 23.17 5.40 -12.52
N ARG A 32 23.08 5.12 -13.81
CA ARG A 32 23.62 6.02 -14.87
C ARG A 32 22.95 7.39 -14.85
N THR A 33 21.64 7.46 -14.56
CA THR A 33 20.92 8.73 -14.43
C THR A 33 21.47 9.54 -13.25
N ILE A 34 21.72 8.91 -12.10
CA ILE A 34 22.33 9.60 -10.95
C ILE A 34 23.75 10.07 -11.27
N GLU A 35 24.55 9.22 -11.87
CA GLU A 35 25.96 9.52 -12.24
C GLU A 35 26.04 10.63 -13.31
N SER A 36 24.98 10.84 -14.13
CA SER A 36 24.95 11.95 -15.10
C SER A 36 24.74 13.32 -14.49
N GLY A 37 24.36 13.40 -13.22
CA GLY A 37 24.02 14.65 -12.52
C GLY A 37 22.69 15.28 -12.89
N ARG A 38 21.96 14.72 -13.89
CA ARG A 38 20.62 15.15 -14.26
C ARG A 38 19.59 14.32 -13.52
N ILE A 39 19.02 14.86 -12.47
CA ILE A 39 18.10 14.16 -11.57
C ILE A 39 16.67 14.49 -11.97
N PRO A 40 15.90 13.53 -12.53
CA PRO A 40 14.47 13.71 -12.80
C PRO A 40 13.65 13.59 -11.51
N ASN A 41 12.37 13.95 -11.58
CA ASN A 41 11.43 13.65 -10.51
C ASN A 41 11.21 12.15 -10.37
N MET A 42 11.30 11.64 -9.15
CA MET A 42 11.25 10.21 -8.88
C MET A 42 10.35 9.88 -7.70
N ILE A 43 9.77 8.67 -7.74
CA ILE A 43 9.05 8.08 -6.63
C ILE A 43 9.72 6.74 -6.30
N PHE A 44 10.18 6.59 -5.06
CA PHE A 44 10.74 5.35 -4.53
C PHE A 44 9.68 4.64 -3.71
N TYR A 45 9.27 3.44 -4.10
CA TYR A 45 8.34 2.66 -3.31
C TYR A 45 8.93 1.31 -2.92
N GLY A 46 8.45 0.75 -1.83
CA GLY A 46 8.88 -0.53 -1.30
C GLY A 46 9.03 -0.54 0.22
N PRO A 47 9.36 -1.69 0.83
CA PRO A 47 9.42 -1.89 2.27
C PRO A 47 10.35 -0.92 3.00
N SER A 48 10.14 -0.76 4.32
CA SER A 48 11.02 0.05 5.17
C SER A 48 12.43 -0.56 5.25
N GLY A 49 13.44 0.25 5.62
CA GLY A 49 14.81 -0.23 5.81
C GLY A 49 15.58 -0.63 4.54
N THR A 50 14.99 -0.52 3.35
CA THR A 50 15.56 -0.94 2.06
C THR A 50 16.49 0.09 1.41
N GLY A 51 16.71 1.25 2.05
CA GLY A 51 17.68 2.25 1.59
C GLY A 51 17.11 3.45 0.84
N LYS A 52 15.78 3.60 0.64
CA LYS A 52 15.13 4.71 -0.10
C LYS A 52 15.65 6.09 0.32
N THR A 53 15.56 6.41 1.62
CA THR A 53 16.04 7.70 2.19
C THR A 53 17.54 7.89 2.04
N THR A 54 18.32 6.81 2.12
CA THR A 54 19.77 6.82 1.96
C THR A 54 20.16 7.18 0.54
N VAL A 55 19.54 6.51 -0.44
CA VAL A 55 19.80 6.78 -1.87
C VAL A 55 19.35 8.19 -2.26
N ALA A 56 18.22 8.69 -1.77
CA ALA A 56 17.78 10.07 -2.01
C ALA A 56 18.79 11.10 -1.48
N ARG A 57 19.38 10.84 -0.31
CA ARG A 57 20.43 11.70 0.26
C ARG A 57 21.71 11.68 -0.58
N ILE A 58 22.17 10.50 -0.99
CA ILE A 58 23.36 10.36 -1.86
C ILE A 58 23.14 11.10 -3.18
N ILE A 59 21.95 11.03 -3.75
CA ILE A 59 21.59 11.79 -4.96
C ILE A 59 21.74 13.29 -4.72
N ALA A 60 21.20 13.79 -3.62
CA ALA A 60 21.27 15.22 -3.30
C ALA A 60 22.71 15.69 -3.13
N GLU A 61 23.54 14.94 -2.36
CA GLU A 61 24.94 15.25 -2.13
C GLU A 61 25.76 15.26 -3.45
N ASN A 62 25.47 14.33 -4.36
CA ASN A 62 26.18 14.23 -5.63
C ASN A 62 25.70 15.24 -6.70
N SER A 63 24.46 15.72 -6.59
CA SER A 63 23.89 16.67 -7.56
C SER A 63 24.25 18.12 -7.29
N GLY A 64 24.80 18.43 -6.11
CA GLY A 64 25.03 19.81 -5.66
C GLY A 64 23.77 20.62 -5.38
N MET A 65 22.59 19.97 -5.38
CA MET A 65 21.31 20.60 -5.07
C MET A 65 21.14 20.80 -3.57
N THR A 66 20.42 21.85 -3.18
CA THR A 66 20.03 22.05 -1.77
C THR A 66 18.92 21.07 -1.39
N LEU A 67 19.21 20.19 -0.42
CA LEU A 67 18.27 19.17 0.05
C LEU A 67 17.31 19.74 1.10
N HIS A 68 16.02 19.75 0.76
CA HIS A 68 14.95 19.93 1.74
C HIS A 68 14.30 18.57 2.02
N LYS A 69 14.09 18.29 3.31
CA LYS A 69 13.49 17.02 3.73
C LYS A 69 12.18 17.28 4.47
N LEU A 70 11.09 16.74 3.96
CA LEU A 70 9.77 16.76 4.58
C LEU A 70 9.28 15.32 4.83
N ASN A 71 8.41 15.17 5.83
CA ASN A 71 7.74 13.89 6.12
C ASN A 71 6.23 14.08 6.00
N GLY A 72 5.58 13.26 5.18
CA GLY A 72 4.14 13.34 4.90
C GLY A 72 3.26 13.19 6.14
N THR A 73 3.75 12.49 7.20
CA THR A 73 2.99 12.32 8.45
C THR A 73 2.89 13.58 9.29
N SER A 74 3.85 14.51 9.16
CA SER A 74 3.93 15.75 9.95
C SER A 74 3.89 17.02 9.11
N CYS A 75 3.96 16.90 7.77
CA CYS A 75 4.07 18.03 6.86
C CYS A 75 2.70 18.73 6.65
N GLY A 76 2.69 20.05 6.88
CA GLY A 76 1.59 20.93 6.51
C GLY A 76 1.81 21.65 5.17
N THR A 77 0.76 22.32 4.67
CA THR A 77 0.89 23.17 3.48
C THR A 77 1.85 24.35 3.67
N GLY A 78 2.06 24.76 4.93
CA GLY A 78 3.03 25.80 5.30
C GLY A 78 4.48 25.37 5.06
N ASP A 79 4.80 24.09 5.34
CA ASP A 79 6.15 23.56 5.19
C ASP A 79 6.53 23.43 3.71
N ILE A 80 5.60 22.99 2.87
CA ILE A 80 5.79 22.96 1.41
C ILE A 80 6.05 24.39 0.90
N LYS A 81 5.25 25.38 1.33
CA LYS A 81 5.44 26.77 0.94
C LYS A 81 6.75 27.37 1.46
N ALA A 82 7.27 26.88 2.59
CA ALA A 82 8.57 27.32 3.11
C ALA A 82 9.70 26.88 2.18
N VAL A 83 9.69 25.63 1.70
CA VAL A 83 10.66 25.14 0.71
C VAL A 83 10.62 26.00 -0.57
N LEU A 84 9.42 26.38 -1.01
CA LEU A 84 9.23 27.18 -2.22
C LEU A 84 9.76 28.62 -2.11
N LYS A 85 9.89 29.15 -0.87
CA LYS A 85 10.49 30.49 -0.65
C LYS A 85 12.01 30.53 -0.94
N ASP A 86 12.67 29.40 -0.89
CA ASP A 86 14.10 29.32 -1.18
C ASP A 86 14.41 29.31 -2.69
N ILE A 87 13.37 29.16 -3.53
CA ILE A 87 13.48 29.28 -4.98
C ILE A 87 13.95 30.70 -5.33
N GLY A 88 15.04 30.79 -6.11
CA GLY A 88 15.61 32.07 -6.53
C GLY A 88 16.46 32.79 -5.47
N THR A 89 16.67 32.20 -4.32
CA THR A 89 17.64 32.70 -3.30
C THR A 89 19.03 32.12 -3.51
N LEU A 90 20.03 32.67 -2.82
CA LEU A 90 21.40 32.12 -2.82
C LEU A 90 21.44 30.68 -2.31
N ALA A 91 20.54 30.32 -1.38
CA ALA A 91 20.42 28.96 -0.88
C ALA A 91 19.92 27.95 -1.94
N GLY A 92 19.13 28.42 -2.91
CA GLY A 92 18.61 27.59 -4.00
C GLY A 92 19.37 27.71 -5.32
N ALA A 93 20.52 28.42 -5.38
CA ALA A 93 21.26 28.70 -6.61
C ALA A 93 21.73 27.43 -7.36
N GLY A 94 21.96 26.32 -6.65
CA GLY A 94 22.31 25.01 -7.22
C GLY A 94 21.12 24.15 -7.63
N GLY A 95 19.89 24.67 -7.48
CA GLY A 95 18.65 23.90 -7.59
C GLY A 95 18.18 23.36 -6.24
N ILE A 96 16.90 23.06 -6.14
CA ILE A 96 16.27 22.52 -4.92
C ILE A 96 15.88 21.08 -5.18
N LEU A 97 16.33 20.16 -4.31
CA LEU A 97 15.85 18.79 -4.24
C LEU A 97 14.96 18.64 -3.00
N LEU A 98 13.68 18.40 -3.24
CA LEU A 98 12.73 18.08 -2.17
C LEU A 98 12.64 16.57 -2.02
N TYR A 99 13.15 16.05 -0.88
CA TYR A 99 12.87 14.68 -0.47
C TYR A 99 11.63 14.64 0.43
N LEU A 100 10.59 13.99 -0.04
CA LEU A 100 9.33 13.83 0.67
C LEU A 100 9.13 12.38 1.09
N ASP A 101 9.32 12.11 2.38
CA ASP A 101 9.15 10.79 2.97
C ASP A 101 7.66 10.53 3.27
N GLU A 102 7.19 9.29 3.01
CA GLU A 102 5.82 8.84 3.28
C GLU A 102 4.74 9.72 2.60
N ILE A 103 4.90 9.97 1.29
CA ILE A 103 4.01 10.86 0.51
C ILE A 103 2.53 10.47 0.56
N GLN A 104 2.19 9.19 0.80
CA GLN A 104 0.81 8.71 0.88
C GLN A 104 -0.01 9.37 2.00
N TYR A 105 0.63 9.96 3.00
CA TYR A 105 -0.07 10.69 4.07
C TYR A 105 -0.46 12.11 3.68
N LEU A 106 0.07 12.64 2.57
CA LEU A 106 -0.39 13.93 2.04
C LEU A 106 -1.75 13.79 1.37
N ASN A 107 -2.67 14.71 1.70
CA ASN A 107 -3.94 14.77 1.00
C ASN A 107 -3.78 15.29 -0.44
N LYS A 108 -4.81 15.11 -1.27
CA LYS A 108 -4.80 15.50 -2.69
C LYS A 108 -4.42 16.96 -2.91
N LYS A 109 -4.90 17.88 -2.06
CA LYS A 109 -4.61 19.32 -2.17
C LYS A 109 -3.13 19.64 -1.90
N GLN A 110 -2.53 18.95 -0.92
CA GLN A 110 -1.10 19.08 -0.64
C GLN A 110 -0.26 18.52 -1.78
N GLN A 111 -0.61 17.36 -2.34
CA GLN A 111 0.07 16.81 -3.51
C GLN A 111 -0.09 17.70 -4.75
N GLN A 112 -1.25 18.33 -4.94
CA GLN A 112 -1.45 19.30 -6.02
C GLN A 112 -0.56 20.53 -5.90
N SER A 113 -0.28 21.01 -4.68
CA SER A 113 0.58 22.18 -4.49
C SER A 113 2.05 21.97 -4.91
N LEU A 114 2.46 20.72 -5.11
CA LEU A 114 3.80 20.39 -5.61
C LEU A 114 3.89 20.44 -7.14
N LEU A 115 2.75 20.36 -7.86
CA LEU A 115 2.75 20.23 -9.33
C LEU A 115 3.38 21.42 -10.03
N GLU A 116 3.03 22.65 -9.63
CA GLU A 116 3.53 23.87 -10.27
C GLU A 116 5.06 23.93 -10.26
N CYS A 117 5.67 23.62 -9.11
CA CYS A 117 7.12 23.69 -8.92
C CYS A 117 7.88 22.55 -9.59
N ILE A 118 7.19 21.43 -9.80
CA ILE A 118 7.75 20.27 -10.52
C ILE A 118 7.66 20.49 -12.03
N GLU A 119 6.61 21.15 -12.51
CA GLU A 119 6.38 21.43 -13.93
C GLU A 119 7.32 22.51 -14.46
N ASP A 120 7.58 23.55 -13.70
CA ASP A 120 8.49 24.64 -14.08
C ASP A 120 9.97 24.29 -13.83
N GLY A 121 10.24 23.15 -13.20
CA GLY A 121 11.58 22.67 -12.90
C GLY A 121 12.28 23.40 -11.75
N SER A 122 11.57 24.25 -10.99
CA SER A 122 12.14 24.98 -9.83
C SER A 122 12.52 24.03 -8.70
N VAL A 123 11.85 22.89 -8.60
CA VAL A 123 12.09 21.87 -7.59
C VAL A 123 12.17 20.50 -8.25
N THR A 124 13.21 19.75 -7.92
CA THR A 124 13.28 18.31 -8.23
C THR A 124 12.70 17.52 -7.07
N LEU A 125 11.69 16.70 -7.33
CA LEU A 125 11.04 15.88 -6.32
C LEU A 125 11.61 14.46 -6.30
N ILE A 126 12.02 14.00 -5.11
CA ILE A 126 12.15 12.57 -4.81
C ILE A 126 11.19 12.25 -3.67
N ALA A 127 10.13 11.52 -3.96
CA ALA A 127 9.19 11.07 -2.96
C ALA A 127 9.43 9.60 -2.60
N SER A 128 9.15 9.22 -1.35
CA SER A 128 9.18 7.82 -0.92
C SER A 128 7.86 7.39 -0.31
N THR A 129 7.53 6.11 -0.46
CA THR A 129 6.34 5.49 0.13
C THR A 129 6.60 4.00 0.38
N THR A 130 5.96 3.46 1.40
CA THR A 130 5.87 2.01 1.64
C THR A 130 4.67 1.39 0.91
N GLU A 131 3.73 2.21 0.47
CA GLU A 131 2.50 1.79 -0.18
C GLU A 131 2.64 1.79 -1.72
N ASN A 132 1.74 1.08 -2.40
CA ASN A 132 1.73 1.08 -3.87
C ASN A 132 1.37 2.48 -4.40
N PRO A 133 2.28 3.17 -5.13
CA PRO A 133 2.11 4.56 -5.52
C PRO A 133 0.90 4.79 -6.44
N TYR A 134 0.50 3.80 -7.23
CA TYR A 134 -0.63 3.89 -8.16
C TYR A 134 -1.99 4.02 -7.48
N PHE A 135 -2.10 3.69 -6.19
CA PHE A 135 -3.34 3.83 -5.41
C PHE A 135 -3.39 5.09 -4.54
N TYR A 136 -2.23 5.59 -4.11
CA TYR A 136 -2.18 6.63 -3.08
C TYR A 136 -1.65 7.98 -3.60
N ILE A 137 -0.94 7.99 -4.73
CA ILE A 137 -0.39 9.22 -5.28
C ILE A 137 -1.32 9.78 -6.36
N TYR A 138 -1.50 11.10 -6.35
CA TYR A 138 -2.33 11.79 -7.32
C TYR A 138 -1.78 11.58 -8.74
N ASN A 139 -2.64 11.13 -9.66
CA ASN A 139 -2.25 10.72 -11.02
C ASN A 139 -1.45 11.80 -11.79
N ALA A 140 -1.80 13.08 -11.60
CA ALA A 140 -1.06 14.16 -12.27
C ALA A 140 0.38 14.29 -11.76
N LEU A 141 0.65 13.99 -10.48
CA LEU A 141 1.99 13.94 -9.91
C LEU A 141 2.72 12.68 -10.40
N LEU A 142 2.02 11.54 -10.36
CA LEU A 142 2.57 10.24 -10.79
C LEU A 142 3.03 10.28 -12.25
N SER A 143 2.28 10.92 -13.15
CA SER A 143 2.63 11.04 -14.58
C SER A 143 3.88 11.88 -14.85
N ARG A 144 4.35 12.66 -13.88
CA ARG A 144 5.55 13.53 -13.97
C ARG A 144 6.76 12.97 -13.24
N CYS A 145 6.62 11.80 -12.66
CA CYS A 145 7.68 11.13 -11.90
C CYS A 145 8.00 9.76 -12.49
N THR A 146 9.26 9.37 -12.42
CA THR A 146 9.65 7.99 -12.71
C THR A 146 9.58 7.17 -11.42
N VAL A 147 8.87 6.05 -11.46
CA VAL A 147 8.67 5.18 -10.30
C VAL A 147 9.74 4.10 -10.26
N PHE A 148 10.39 3.94 -9.11
CA PHE A 148 11.39 2.90 -8.86
C PHE A 148 11.02 2.06 -7.64
N GLU A 149 11.02 0.75 -7.84
CA GLU A 149 10.75 -0.22 -6.79
C GLU A 149 12.03 -0.56 -6.03
N PHE A 150 11.99 -0.38 -4.70
CA PHE A 150 13.00 -0.87 -3.78
C PHE A 150 12.50 -2.19 -3.18
N LYS A 151 13.19 -3.26 -3.49
CA LYS A 151 12.83 -4.60 -3.02
C LYS A 151 13.33 -4.83 -1.60
N SER A 152 12.65 -5.74 -0.88
CA SER A 152 13.14 -6.25 0.41
C SER A 152 14.56 -6.77 0.25
N LEU A 153 15.41 -6.54 1.24
CA LEU A 153 16.78 -7.04 1.22
C LEU A 153 16.79 -8.55 1.48
N SER A 154 17.65 -9.27 0.77
CA SER A 154 17.90 -10.68 1.10
C SER A 154 18.65 -10.80 2.44
N ALA A 155 18.58 -11.97 3.09
CA ALA A 155 19.38 -12.23 4.28
C ALA A 155 20.87 -11.96 4.04
N ALA A 156 21.40 -12.35 2.88
CA ALA A 156 22.79 -12.08 2.49
C ALA A 156 23.11 -10.58 2.36
N ASP A 157 22.18 -9.75 1.84
CA ASP A 157 22.36 -8.30 1.77
C ASP A 157 22.38 -7.69 3.18
N VAL A 158 21.55 -8.20 4.10
CA VAL A 158 21.52 -7.74 5.49
C VAL A 158 22.79 -8.17 6.23
N GLU A 159 23.26 -9.41 6.06
CA GLU A 159 24.54 -9.88 6.60
C GLU A 159 25.71 -8.99 6.16
N GLN A 160 25.77 -8.67 4.87
CA GLN A 160 26.78 -7.74 4.34
C GLN A 160 26.70 -6.38 5.02
N GLY A 161 25.47 -5.87 5.24
CA GLY A 161 25.24 -4.62 5.96
C GLY A 161 25.69 -4.67 7.43
N LEU A 162 25.51 -5.80 8.10
CA LEU A 162 25.97 -6.03 9.47
C LEU A 162 27.49 -6.11 9.54
N HIS A 163 28.14 -6.80 8.60
CA HIS A 163 29.60 -6.85 8.53
C HIS A 163 30.23 -5.46 8.33
N ASN A 164 29.69 -4.70 7.38
CA ASN A 164 30.13 -3.30 7.17
C ASN A 164 29.93 -2.43 8.42
N ALA A 165 28.88 -2.72 9.20
CA ALA A 165 28.61 -2.00 10.46
C ALA A 165 29.61 -2.37 11.55
N LEU A 166 29.96 -3.65 11.71
CA LEU A 166 30.95 -4.12 12.68
C LEU A 166 32.35 -3.55 12.41
N GLU A 167 32.77 -3.48 11.14
CA GLU A 167 34.03 -2.87 10.74
C GLU A 167 34.08 -1.39 11.14
N LYS A 168 33.05 -0.61 10.77
CA LYS A 168 32.97 0.82 11.11
C LYS A 168 32.85 1.07 12.63
N LEU A 169 32.20 0.16 13.37
CA LEU A 169 32.13 0.23 14.82
C LEU A 169 33.51 -0.02 15.45
N SER A 170 34.22 -1.02 14.96
CA SER A 170 35.59 -1.31 15.43
C SER A 170 36.54 -0.13 15.22
N GLU A 171 36.44 0.53 14.06
CA GLU A 171 37.20 1.77 13.79
C GLU A 171 36.79 2.91 14.71
N ALA A 172 35.50 3.09 14.98
CA ALA A 172 34.98 4.20 15.79
C ALA A 172 35.27 4.04 17.29
N GLU A 173 35.23 2.80 17.80
CA GLU A 173 35.52 2.49 19.22
C GLU A 173 37.02 2.27 19.50
N GLY A 174 37.83 2.09 18.46
CA GLY A 174 39.24 1.82 18.58
C GLY A 174 39.58 0.45 19.18
N VAL A 175 38.58 -0.43 19.25
CA VAL A 175 38.69 -1.83 19.73
C VAL A 175 37.91 -2.73 18.79
N PRO A 176 38.33 -4.00 18.62
CA PRO A 176 37.56 -4.95 17.81
C PRO A 176 36.14 -5.16 18.33
N VAL A 177 35.15 -5.08 17.43
CA VAL A 177 33.78 -5.45 17.68
C VAL A 177 33.47 -6.62 16.76
N THR A 178 33.26 -7.80 17.34
CA THR A 178 33.06 -9.05 16.59
C THR A 178 31.72 -9.68 16.94
N MET A 179 31.22 -10.53 16.07
CA MET A 179 29.96 -11.26 16.26
C MET A 179 30.10 -12.69 15.73
N ASP A 180 29.47 -13.65 16.39
CA ASP A 180 29.39 -15.03 15.91
C ASP A 180 28.74 -15.09 14.53
N ALA A 181 29.22 -15.95 13.64
CA ALA A 181 28.64 -16.12 12.31
C ALA A 181 27.16 -16.53 12.40
N GLU A 182 26.80 -17.45 13.31
CA GLU A 182 25.43 -17.89 13.55
C GLU A 182 24.55 -16.74 14.08
N ALA A 183 25.10 -15.86 14.93
CA ALA A 183 24.39 -14.68 15.42
C ALA A 183 24.09 -13.68 14.29
N CYS A 184 25.05 -13.51 13.36
CA CYS A 184 24.89 -12.64 12.20
C CYS A 184 23.79 -13.16 11.27
N SER A 185 23.81 -14.43 10.89
CA SER A 185 22.80 -15.05 10.06
C SER A 185 21.42 -15.03 10.71
N TYR A 186 21.33 -15.36 12.00
CA TYR A 186 20.07 -15.31 12.75
C TYR A 186 19.48 -13.88 12.79
N LEU A 187 20.33 -12.87 13.02
CA LEU A 187 19.90 -11.47 13.04
C LEU A 187 19.42 -11.01 11.65
N ALA A 188 20.13 -11.42 10.58
CA ALA A 188 19.77 -11.09 9.21
C ALA A 188 18.42 -11.68 8.80
N GLU A 189 18.17 -12.95 9.12
CA GLU A 189 16.89 -13.60 8.88
C GLU A 189 15.76 -12.97 9.70
N SER A 190 16.01 -12.71 11.01
CA SER A 190 15.02 -12.11 11.92
C SER A 190 14.66 -10.67 11.56
N ALA A 191 15.50 -9.98 10.80
CA ALA A 191 15.25 -8.61 10.34
C ALA A 191 14.19 -8.54 9.22
N GLY A 192 13.93 -9.64 8.49
CA GLY A 192 12.90 -9.70 7.45
C GLY A 192 13.18 -8.73 6.28
N GLY A 193 14.47 -8.46 5.97
CA GLY A 193 14.86 -7.55 4.89
C GLY A 193 14.94 -6.06 5.27
N ASP A 194 14.70 -5.71 6.54
CA ASP A 194 14.86 -4.34 7.08
C ASP A 194 16.24 -4.17 7.74
N LEU A 195 17.20 -3.60 7.03
CA LEU A 195 18.54 -3.35 7.57
C LEU A 195 18.54 -2.36 8.74
N ARG A 196 17.61 -1.41 8.81
CA ARG A 196 17.49 -0.47 9.91
C ARG A 196 17.15 -1.19 11.21
N LYS A 197 16.26 -2.18 11.15
CA LYS A 197 15.89 -3.04 12.26
C LYS A 197 17.09 -3.88 12.72
N ALA A 198 17.81 -4.50 11.79
CA ALA A 198 19.02 -5.27 12.09
C ALA A 198 20.08 -4.40 12.80
N LEU A 199 20.36 -3.21 12.27
CA LEU A 199 21.30 -2.27 12.88
C LEU A 199 20.84 -1.77 14.25
N GLY A 200 19.55 -1.60 14.49
CA GLY A 200 19.02 -1.26 15.81
C GLY A 200 19.23 -2.36 16.83
N CYS A 201 19.02 -3.63 16.44
CA CYS A 201 19.31 -4.79 17.31
C CYS A 201 20.83 -4.91 17.58
N LEU A 202 21.66 -4.69 16.56
CA LEU A 202 23.11 -4.69 16.70
C LEU A 202 23.59 -3.59 17.67
N ASP A 203 23.08 -2.35 17.56
CA ASP A 203 23.41 -1.23 18.44
C ASP A 203 23.12 -1.55 19.91
N PHE A 204 21.97 -2.18 20.16
CA PHE A 204 21.61 -2.63 21.49
C PHE A 204 22.56 -3.73 22.01
N ALA A 205 22.86 -4.73 21.17
CA ALA A 205 23.77 -5.82 21.51
C ALA A 205 25.19 -5.32 21.82
N VAL A 206 25.74 -4.43 20.98
CA VAL A 206 27.07 -3.80 21.18
C VAL A 206 27.13 -3.00 22.49
N THR A 207 26.02 -2.28 22.80
CA THR A 207 25.92 -1.51 24.04
C THR A 207 25.88 -2.42 25.28
N ALA A 208 25.25 -3.58 25.16
CA ALA A 208 25.13 -4.56 26.27
C ALA A 208 26.37 -5.47 26.40
N ALA A 209 27.16 -5.62 25.35
CA ALA A 209 28.33 -6.49 25.34
C ALA A 209 29.40 -6.01 26.35
N PRO A 210 29.95 -6.91 27.19
CA PRO A 210 31.03 -6.57 28.09
C PRO A 210 32.27 -6.18 27.30
N GLN A 211 33.03 -5.20 27.84
CA GLN A 211 34.32 -4.84 27.32
C GLN A 211 35.36 -5.82 27.85
N GLU A 212 35.93 -6.64 26.96
CA GLU A 212 36.99 -7.59 27.27
C GLU A 212 38.36 -7.07 26.79
N ALA A 213 39.44 -7.76 27.16
CA ALA A 213 40.80 -7.36 26.78
C ALA A 213 41.03 -7.38 25.26
N GLU A 214 40.28 -8.24 24.54
CA GLU A 214 40.38 -8.42 23.08
C GLU A 214 39.30 -7.62 22.31
N GLY A 215 38.47 -6.83 22.99
CA GLY A 215 37.39 -6.03 22.41
C GLY A 215 35.99 -6.43 22.89
N LYS A 216 34.98 -6.22 22.07
CA LYS A 216 33.59 -6.63 22.33
C LYS A 216 33.23 -7.80 21.45
N HIS A 217 32.63 -8.82 22.04
CA HIS A 217 32.13 -10.00 21.29
C HIS A 217 30.64 -10.20 21.50
N ILE A 218 29.91 -10.36 20.38
CA ILE A 218 28.44 -10.52 20.38
C ILE A 218 28.12 -11.98 20.10
N THR A 219 27.45 -12.63 21.03
CA THR A 219 27.07 -14.02 20.93
C THR A 219 25.67 -14.20 20.38
N LEU A 220 25.36 -15.42 19.90
CA LEU A 220 24.02 -15.78 19.44
C LEU A 220 22.97 -15.56 20.55
N GLU A 221 23.29 -15.96 21.80
CA GLU A 221 22.38 -15.79 22.93
C GLU A 221 21.97 -14.32 23.14
N MET A 222 22.93 -13.38 23.02
CA MET A 222 22.65 -11.95 23.14
C MET A 222 21.68 -11.49 22.04
N ILE A 223 21.91 -11.92 20.82
CA ILE A 223 21.04 -11.57 19.69
C ILE A 223 19.64 -12.18 19.87
N GLU A 224 19.53 -13.42 20.31
CA GLU A 224 18.25 -14.03 20.61
C GLU A 224 17.45 -13.25 21.67
N GLN A 225 18.11 -12.80 22.74
CA GLN A 225 17.44 -12.02 23.78
C GLN A 225 16.91 -10.68 23.26
N VAL A 226 17.65 -10.03 22.37
CA VAL A 226 17.25 -8.76 21.73
C VAL A 226 16.14 -8.99 20.71
N THR A 227 16.25 -10.02 19.88
CA THR A 227 15.29 -10.32 18.81
C THR A 227 14.00 -10.92 19.32
N ARG A 228 13.99 -11.75 20.38
CA ARG A 228 12.74 -12.27 20.99
C ARG A 228 11.79 -11.17 21.46
N ARG A 229 12.30 -10.05 21.93
CA ARG A 229 11.48 -8.86 22.23
C ARG A 229 11.01 -8.13 20.97
N THR A 230 11.70 -8.31 19.85
CA THR A 230 11.43 -7.64 18.57
C THR A 230 10.59 -8.52 17.64
N ALA A 231 10.72 -9.86 17.72
CA ALA A 231 9.95 -10.83 16.94
C ALA A 231 8.44 -10.85 17.29
N MET A 232 8.05 -10.30 18.45
CA MET A 232 6.66 -9.94 18.74
C MET A 232 6.17 -8.72 17.93
N ARG A 233 7.06 -8.01 17.22
CA ARG A 233 6.72 -6.94 16.27
C ARG A 233 6.95 -7.45 14.86
N TYR A 234 5.92 -8.02 14.34
CA TYR A 234 5.71 -8.42 12.96
C TYR A 234 6.17 -7.33 11.98
N ASP A 235 6.88 -7.73 10.92
CA ASP A 235 7.22 -6.85 9.81
C ASP A 235 5.96 -6.62 8.96
N LYS A 236 5.33 -5.45 9.14
CA LYS A 236 4.10 -5.06 8.42
C LYS A 236 4.28 -4.91 6.91
N ASP A 237 5.52 -4.87 6.45
CA ASP A 237 5.89 -4.49 5.08
C ASP A 237 6.68 -5.60 4.35
N GLY A 238 6.84 -6.80 4.93
CA GLY A 238 7.55 -7.93 4.32
C GLY A 238 6.67 -8.85 3.47
N ASP A 239 7.29 -9.69 2.63
CA ASP A 239 6.59 -10.69 1.81
C ASP A 239 5.70 -11.61 2.65
N ASP A 240 6.13 -11.97 3.87
CA ASP A 240 5.34 -12.74 4.84
C ASP A 240 4.01 -12.06 5.22
N HIS A 241 3.98 -10.72 5.27
CA HIS A 241 2.74 -9.99 5.53
C HIS A 241 1.72 -10.20 4.41
N TYR A 242 2.14 -10.03 3.15
CA TYR A 242 1.26 -10.22 2.00
C TYR A 242 0.76 -11.67 1.93
N ASP A 243 1.61 -12.63 2.28
CA ASP A 243 1.25 -14.05 2.32
C ASP A 243 0.22 -14.35 3.41
N ILE A 244 0.36 -13.78 4.61
CA ILE A 244 -0.62 -13.96 5.70
C ILE A 244 -1.93 -13.28 5.36
N VAL A 245 -1.90 -12.06 4.83
CA VAL A 245 -3.10 -11.34 4.38
C VAL A 245 -3.81 -12.13 3.27
N SER A 246 -3.05 -12.71 2.34
CA SER A 246 -3.56 -13.58 1.28
C SER A 246 -4.15 -14.87 1.81
N ALA A 247 -3.46 -15.54 2.75
CA ALA A 247 -3.93 -16.76 3.40
C ALA A 247 -5.19 -16.51 4.22
N TYR A 248 -5.26 -15.41 4.96
CA TYR A 248 -6.44 -14.98 5.70
C TYR A 248 -7.66 -14.84 4.79
N GLN A 249 -7.53 -14.12 3.68
CA GLN A 249 -8.60 -13.97 2.71
C GLN A 249 -9.01 -15.29 2.07
N LYS A 250 -8.04 -16.11 1.63
CA LYS A 250 -8.27 -17.40 1.00
C LYS A 250 -8.93 -18.40 1.94
N SER A 251 -8.62 -18.38 3.23
CA SER A 251 -9.25 -19.24 4.24
C SER A 251 -10.73 -18.91 4.42
N MET A 252 -11.10 -17.61 4.51
CA MET A 252 -12.50 -17.20 4.56
C MET A 252 -13.26 -17.56 3.28
N ARG A 253 -12.64 -17.34 2.11
CA ARG A 253 -13.18 -17.72 0.80
C ARG A 253 -13.38 -19.23 0.69
N GLY A 254 -12.41 -20.00 1.16
CA GLY A 254 -12.40 -21.45 1.17
C GLY A 254 -13.27 -22.08 2.25
N SER A 255 -13.98 -21.28 3.08
CA SER A 255 -14.85 -21.75 4.15
C SER A 255 -14.14 -22.56 5.23
N ASP A 256 -12.91 -22.19 5.55
CA ASP A 256 -12.14 -22.75 6.66
C ASP A 256 -12.05 -21.72 7.81
N PRO A 257 -12.94 -21.77 8.82
CA PRO A 257 -12.95 -20.83 9.93
C PRO A 257 -11.74 -20.97 10.85
N ASP A 258 -11.17 -22.17 11.01
CA ASP A 258 -10.03 -22.40 11.88
C ASP A 258 -8.76 -21.77 11.30
N ALA A 259 -8.49 -21.99 10.03
CA ALA A 259 -7.40 -21.34 9.33
C ALA A 259 -7.59 -19.81 9.28
N ALA A 260 -8.81 -19.32 9.04
CA ALA A 260 -9.10 -17.89 9.04
C ALA A 260 -8.84 -17.24 10.40
N LEU A 261 -9.22 -17.89 11.51
CA LEU A 261 -8.93 -17.43 12.87
C LEU A 261 -7.43 -17.45 13.17
N HIS A 262 -6.71 -18.48 12.71
CA HIS A 262 -5.26 -18.55 12.90
C HIS A 262 -4.55 -17.36 12.22
N TYR A 263 -4.89 -17.07 10.95
CA TYR A 263 -4.28 -15.94 10.24
C TYR A 263 -4.77 -14.59 10.77
N LEU A 264 -6.03 -14.48 11.25
CA LEU A 264 -6.48 -13.31 11.99
C LEU A 264 -5.60 -13.08 13.23
N ALA A 265 -5.38 -14.12 14.05
CA ALA A 265 -4.55 -14.01 15.25
C ALA A 265 -3.13 -13.52 14.92
N ARG A 266 -2.51 -14.05 13.84
CA ARG A 266 -1.20 -13.59 13.38
C ARG A 266 -1.21 -12.11 13.01
N LEU A 267 -2.23 -11.60 12.31
CA LEU A 267 -2.38 -10.17 11.99
C LEU A 267 -2.55 -9.30 13.23
N LEU A 268 -3.36 -9.75 14.20
CA LEU A 268 -3.63 -8.99 15.43
C LEU A 268 -2.43 -8.94 16.37
N GLU A 269 -1.70 -10.06 16.54
CA GLU A 269 -0.45 -10.10 17.31
C GLU A 269 0.63 -9.21 16.67
N ALA A 270 0.61 -9.09 15.35
CA ALA A 270 1.41 -8.15 14.60
C ALA A 270 0.97 -6.67 14.75
N GLY A 271 -0.15 -6.43 15.42
CA GLY A 271 -0.75 -5.09 15.53
C GLY A 271 -1.32 -4.55 14.22
N ASP A 272 -1.58 -5.41 13.21
CA ASP A 272 -2.13 -5.00 11.93
C ASP A 272 -3.65 -5.13 11.86
N LEU A 273 -4.30 -4.40 12.74
CA LEU A 273 -5.76 -4.26 12.76
C LEU A 273 -6.34 -3.70 11.45
N PRO A 274 -5.73 -2.70 10.78
CA PRO A 274 -6.27 -2.16 9.53
C PRO A 274 -6.37 -3.18 8.39
N SER A 275 -5.35 -4.02 8.18
CA SER A 275 -5.36 -5.03 7.11
C SER A 275 -6.37 -6.14 7.41
N ALA A 276 -6.45 -6.58 8.67
CA ALA A 276 -7.46 -7.55 9.11
C ALA A 276 -8.88 -7.05 8.82
N CYS A 277 -9.20 -5.81 9.21
CA CYS A 277 -10.50 -5.19 8.97
C CYS A 277 -10.80 -5.00 7.47
N ARG A 278 -9.83 -4.52 6.71
CA ARG A 278 -9.98 -4.28 5.24
C ARG A 278 -10.30 -5.58 4.50
N ARG A 279 -9.55 -6.63 4.75
CA ARG A 279 -9.73 -7.92 4.06
C ARG A 279 -11.02 -8.62 4.47
N LEU A 280 -11.42 -8.51 5.72
CA LEU A 280 -12.70 -9.03 6.18
C LEU A 280 -13.87 -8.35 5.44
N MET A 281 -13.84 -7.02 5.28
CA MET A 281 -14.84 -6.28 4.48
C MET A 281 -14.84 -6.69 3.01
N VAL A 282 -13.66 -6.87 2.41
CA VAL A 282 -13.54 -7.34 1.02
C VAL A 282 -14.19 -8.71 0.87
N CYS A 283 -13.87 -9.69 1.73
CA CYS A 283 -14.47 -11.02 1.67
C CYS A 283 -15.99 -11.01 1.88
N ALA A 284 -16.49 -10.16 2.76
CA ALA A 284 -17.92 -10.02 2.97
C ALA A 284 -18.65 -9.55 1.71
N CYS A 285 -18.04 -8.66 0.92
CA CYS A 285 -18.63 -8.13 -0.31
C CYS A 285 -18.36 -9.01 -1.53
N GLU A 286 -17.13 -9.52 -1.67
CA GLU A 286 -16.65 -10.25 -2.84
C GLU A 286 -17.06 -11.71 -2.84
N ASP A 287 -16.91 -12.38 -1.68
CA ASP A 287 -17.06 -13.84 -1.59
C ASP A 287 -18.41 -14.28 -1.05
N VAL A 288 -19.05 -13.52 -0.15
CA VAL A 288 -20.39 -13.81 0.38
C VAL A 288 -21.46 -13.01 -0.35
N GLY A 289 -21.34 -11.71 -0.40
CA GLY A 289 -22.13 -10.80 -1.22
C GLY A 289 -23.63 -11.09 -1.18
N LEU A 290 -24.19 -11.35 -2.36
CA LEU A 290 -25.63 -11.58 -2.55
C LEU A 290 -26.12 -12.92 -2.02
N ALA A 291 -25.24 -13.86 -1.70
CA ALA A 291 -25.64 -15.10 -1.05
C ALA A 291 -26.18 -14.89 0.37
N TYR A 292 -25.67 -13.87 1.08
CA TYR A 292 -26.16 -13.43 2.37
C TYR A 292 -25.98 -11.91 2.54
N PRO A 293 -26.86 -11.08 1.97
CA PRO A 293 -26.67 -9.62 1.90
C PRO A 293 -26.50 -8.92 3.25
N GLN A 294 -27.04 -9.50 4.34
CA GLN A 294 -26.90 -8.95 5.70
C GLN A 294 -25.47 -9.03 6.21
N ILE A 295 -24.59 -9.80 5.58
CA ILE A 295 -23.18 -9.92 6.00
C ILE A 295 -22.47 -8.58 6.00
N ILE A 296 -22.77 -7.71 5.03
CA ILE A 296 -22.08 -6.42 4.85
C ILE A 296 -22.28 -5.49 6.05
N PRO A 297 -23.52 -5.16 6.49
CA PRO A 297 -23.72 -4.34 7.68
C PRO A 297 -23.25 -5.02 8.96
N ILE A 298 -23.32 -6.35 9.09
CA ILE A 298 -22.81 -7.08 10.25
C ILE A 298 -21.29 -6.93 10.35
N VAL A 299 -20.58 -7.20 9.26
CA VAL A 299 -19.11 -7.06 9.22
C VAL A 299 -18.69 -5.60 9.43
N LYS A 300 -19.44 -4.64 8.86
CA LYS A 300 -19.18 -3.21 9.10
C LYS A 300 -19.29 -2.86 10.58
N ALA A 301 -20.34 -3.34 11.26
CA ALA A 301 -20.51 -3.12 12.70
C ALA A 301 -19.38 -3.76 13.52
N ALA A 302 -18.95 -4.97 13.16
CA ALA A 302 -17.83 -5.64 13.82
C ALA A 302 -16.50 -4.90 13.65
N VAL A 303 -16.24 -4.39 12.44
CA VAL A 303 -15.06 -3.55 12.13
C VAL A 303 -15.10 -2.24 12.92
N ASP A 304 -16.25 -1.58 13.02
CA ASP A 304 -16.40 -0.35 13.80
C ASP A 304 -16.17 -0.62 15.30
N ALA A 305 -16.73 -1.71 15.84
CA ALA A 305 -16.50 -2.14 17.20
C ALA A 305 -15.02 -2.44 17.48
N ALA A 306 -14.35 -3.14 16.55
CA ALA A 306 -12.93 -3.45 16.65
C ALA A 306 -12.06 -2.19 16.68
N ASN A 307 -12.36 -1.22 15.83
CA ASN A 307 -11.65 0.07 15.80
C ASN A 307 -11.94 0.93 17.07
N MET A 308 -13.14 0.86 17.61
CA MET A 308 -13.53 1.58 18.83
C MET A 308 -12.82 1.01 20.07
N VAL A 309 -12.76 -0.33 20.18
CA VAL A 309 -12.17 -1.00 21.33
C VAL A 309 -10.64 -1.05 21.25
N GLY A 310 -10.09 -1.17 20.04
CA GLY A 310 -8.65 -1.33 19.83
C GLY A 310 -8.09 -2.68 20.32
N LEU A 311 -6.79 -2.88 20.12
CA LEU A 311 -6.08 -4.07 20.60
C LEU A 311 -5.82 -4.00 22.12
N PRO A 312 -5.92 -5.09 22.86
CA PRO A 312 -6.20 -6.46 22.40
C PRO A 312 -7.70 -6.81 22.29
N GLY A 313 -8.62 -5.93 22.64
CA GLY A 313 -10.06 -6.18 22.70
C GLY A 313 -10.70 -6.42 21.32
N ALA A 314 -10.17 -5.84 20.26
CA ALA A 314 -10.63 -5.95 18.86
C ALA A 314 -10.74 -7.41 18.36
N ARG A 315 -10.02 -8.35 18.98
CA ARG A 315 -10.04 -9.76 18.62
C ARG A 315 -11.43 -10.40 18.70
N LEU A 316 -12.27 -9.98 19.63
CA LEU A 316 -13.58 -10.58 19.86
C LEU A 316 -14.58 -10.28 18.73
N PRO A 317 -14.90 -9.01 18.43
CA PRO A 317 -15.82 -8.70 17.34
C PRO A 317 -15.31 -9.17 15.97
N LEU A 318 -13.99 -9.21 15.76
CA LEU A 318 -13.42 -9.71 14.50
C LEU A 318 -13.50 -11.23 14.40
N ALA A 319 -13.30 -12.00 15.49
CA ALA A 319 -13.45 -13.45 15.48
C ALA A 319 -14.87 -13.86 15.10
N ASP A 320 -15.89 -13.24 15.72
CA ASP A 320 -17.29 -13.50 15.42
C ASP A 320 -17.60 -13.24 13.92
N ALA A 321 -17.13 -12.12 13.38
CA ALA A 321 -17.36 -11.76 12.00
C ALA A 321 -16.60 -12.66 11.02
N VAL A 322 -15.37 -13.07 11.33
CA VAL A 322 -14.57 -13.98 10.51
C VAL A 322 -15.21 -15.36 10.42
N ILE A 323 -15.66 -15.91 11.55
CA ILE A 323 -16.39 -17.19 11.58
C ILE A 323 -17.65 -17.08 10.72
N LEU A 324 -18.42 -16.00 10.88
CA LEU A 324 -19.65 -15.80 10.14
C LEU A 324 -19.36 -15.70 8.62
N VAL A 325 -18.35 -14.96 8.19
CA VAL A 325 -17.96 -14.87 6.77
C VAL A 325 -17.49 -16.22 6.24
N ALA A 326 -16.64 -16.92 6.99
CA ALA A 326 -16.13 -18.24 6.59
C ALA A 326 -17.25 -19.26 6.43
N THR A 327 -18.24 -19.28 7.33
CA THR A 327 -19.34 -20.27 7.34
C THR A 327 -20.55 -19.85 6.51
N SER A 328 -20.60 -18.63 5.98
CA SER A 328 -21.70 -18.15 5.13
C SER A 328 -21.67 -18.78 3.73
N PRO A 329 -22.85 -18.92 3.07
CA PRO A 329 -22.89 -19.30 1.67
C PRO A 329 -22.12 -18.27 0.83
N LYS A 330 -21.52 -18.72 -0.29
CA LYS A 330 -20.65 -17.89 -1.13
C LYS A 330 -21.33 -17.51 -2.43
N SER A 331 -21.07 -16.27 -2.88
CA SER A 331 -21.43 -15.80 -4.22
C SER A 331 -20.49 -14.67 -4.64
N ASN A 332 -19.86 -14.83 -5.78
CA ASN A 332 -19.06 -13.79 -6.44
C ASN A 332 -19.80 -13.12 -7.61
N SER A 333 -21.11 -13.38 -7.76
CA SER A 333 -21.91 -12.93 -8.91
C SER A 333 -21.83 -11.41 -9.14
N ALA A 334 -21.85 -10.60 -8.07
CA ALA A 334 -21.72 -9.16 -8.15
C ALA A 334 -20.31 -8.70 -8.54
N HIS A 335 -19.27 -9.38 -8.00
CA HIS A 335 -17.87 -9.14 -8.33
C HIS A 335 -17.60 -9.40 -9.82
N ASP A 336 -18.05 -10.54 -10.35
CA ASP A 336 -17.86 -10.89 -11.75
C ASP A 336 -18.63 -9.93 -12.68
N ALA A 337 -19.84 -9.54 -12.30
CA ALA A 337 -20.65 -8.59 -13.05
C ALA A 337 -19.99 -7.22 -13.19
N ILE A 338 -19.50 -6.66 -12.09
CA ILE A 338 -18.84 -5.32 -12.15
C ILE A 338 -17.51 -5.39 -12.90
N ASN A 339 -16.75 -6.46 -12.76
CA ASN A 339 -15.49 -6.63 -13.49
C ASN A 339 -15.71 -6.76 -15.00
N ALA A 340 -16.73 -7.49 -15.43
CA ALA A 340 -17.12 -7.58 -16.83
C ALA A 340 -17.52 -6.19 -17.39
N ALA A 341 -18.29 -5.42 -16.64
CA ALA A 341 -18.66 -4.06 -17.03
C ALA A 341 -17.45 -3.12 -17.11
N ILE A 342 -16.51 -3.20 -16.15
CA ILE A 342 -15.26 -2.44 -16.16
C ILE A 342 -14.41 -2.80 -17.38
N ALA A 343 -14.31 -4.08 -17.72
CA ALA A 343 -13.57 -4.55 -18.88
C ALA A 343 -14.12 -3.96 -20.20
N ASP A 344 -15.45 -3.86 -20.34
CA ASP A 344 -16.08 -3.21 -21.48
C ASP A 344 -15.74 -1.73 -21.58
N VAL A 345 -15.79 -1.02 -20.46
CA VAL A 345 -15.42 0.40 -20.39
C VAL A 345 -13.94 0.60 -20.76
N GLN A 346 -13.05 -0.23 -20.24
CA GLN A 346 -11.61 -0.17 -20.54
C GLN A 346 -11.30 -0.50 -22.00
N ALA A 347 -12.11 -1.38 -22.62
CA ALA A 347 -12.02 -1.69 -24.05
C ALA A 347 -12.65 -0.62 -24.95
N GLY A 348 -13.15 0.49 -24.39
CA GLY A 348 -13.80 1.56 -25.13
C GLY A 348 -15.22 1.24 -25.59
N ARG A 349 -15.82 0.14 -25.16
CA ARG A 349 -17.20 -0.25 -25.48
C ARG A 349 -18.17 0.46 -24.54
N THR A 350 -18.34 1.76 -24.71
CA THR A 350 -19.24 2.58 -23.88
C THR A 350 -20.48 3.05 -24.63
N GLY A 351 -20.31 3.53 -25.85
CA GLY A 351 -21.39 4.09 -26.66
C GLY A 351 -22.08 5.34 -26.07
N PRO A 352 -22.92 6.03 -26.83
CA PRO A 352 -23.72 7.13 -26.32
C PRO A 352 -24.84 6.64 -25.42
N ILE A 353 -25.11 7.39 -24.36
CA ILE A 353 -26.25 7.10 -23.47
C ILE A 353 -27.56 7.20 -24.26
N PRO A 354 -28.48 6.22 -24.16
CA PRO A 354 -29.79 6.27 -24.82
C PRO A 354 -30.53 7.59 -24.51
N ARG A 355 -31.13 8.19 -25.54
CA ARG A 355 -31.71 9.55 -25.44
C ARG A 355 -32.75 9.69 -24.31
N GLN A 356 -33.57 8.66 -24.11
CA GLN A 356 -34.61 8.61 -23.07
C GLN A 356 -34.01 8.66 -21.63
N LEU A 357 -32.75 8.30 -21.45
CA LEU A 357 -32.08 8.30 -20.15
C LEU A 357 -31.26 9.58 -19.88
N GLN A 358 -31.08 10.43 -20.89
CA GLN A 358 -30.32 11.68 -20.76
C GLN A 358 -31.08 12.69 -19.91
N ASN A 359 -30.33 13.56 -19.22
CA ASN A 359 -30.93 14.58 -18.37
C ASN A 359 -31.71 15.61 -19.22
N LYS A 360 -32.90 15.98 -18.74
CA LYS A 360 -33.79 16.96 -19.39
C LYS A 360 -33.17 18.36 -19.58
N HIS A 361 -32.15 18.70 -18.79
CA HIS A 361 -31.44 19.99 -18.91
C HIS A 361 -30.66 20.17 -20.22
N PHE A 362 -30.41 19.08 -20.96
CA PHE A 362 -29.79 19.13 -22.27
C PHE A 362 -30.81 19.30 -23.42
N ASP A 363 -32.11 19.28 -23.13
CA ASP A 363 -33.13 19.70 -24.09
C ASP A 363 -33.08 21.23 -24.11
N GLY A 364 -32.70 21.86 -25.25
CA GLY A 364 -32.60 23.28 -25.39
C GLY A 364 -33.85 24.02 -24.87
N GLU A 365 -33.74 25.33 -24.55
CA GLU A 365 -34.85 26.11 -24.03
C GLU A 365 -36.06 26.08 -24.97
N ASP A 366 -35.84 25.91 -26.30
CA ASP A 366 -36.84 25.85 -27.36
C ASP A 366 -37.42 24.46 -27.64
N ALA A 367 -37.00 23.41 -26.91
CA ALA A 367 -37.53 22.08 -27.10
C ALA A 367 -39.01 22.00 -26.67
N LEU A 368 -39.92 21.73 -27.63
CA LEU A 368 -41.35 21.65 -27.41
C LEU A 368 -41.74 20.56 -26.39
N VAL A 369 -40.95 19.49 -26.27
CA VAL A 369 -41.14 18.41 -25.27
C VAL A 369 -39.80 17.97 -24.72
N LYS A 370 -39.59 18.11 -23.39
CA LYS A 370 -38.37 17.71 -22.68
C LYS A 370 -38.48 16.29 -22.12
N GLY A 371 -37.40 15.51 -22.21
CA GLY A 371 -37.31 14.15 -21.66
C GLY A 371 -38.20 13.16 -22.37
N GLN A 372 -38.28 13.21 -23.70
CA GLN A 372 -39.14 12.35 -24.52
C GLN A 372 -38.76 10.87 -24.37
N ASN A 373 -39.81 10.05 -24.33
CA ASN A 373 -39.78 8.58 -24.41
C ASN A 373 -39.26 7.82 -23.17
N TYR A 374 -38.94 8.49 -22.08
CA TYR A 374 -38.66 7.77 -20.84
C TYR A 374 -39.98 7.25 -20.23
N LYS A 375 -40.06 5.93 -20.09
CA LYS A 375 -41.18 5.26 -19.43
C LYS A 375 -40.85 5.18 -17.93
N TYR A 376 -41.61 5.92 -17.10
CA TYR A 376 -41.41 5.91 -15.66
C TYR A 376 -41.96 4.61 -15.06
N ALA A 377 -41.07 3.76 -14.55
CA ALA A 377 -41.45 2.40 -14.15
C ALA A 377 -42.54 2.35 -13.07
N HIS A 378 -42.63 3.37 -12.20
CA HIS A 378 -43.69 3.43 -11.16
C HIS A 378 -45.10 3.65 -11.69
N ASP A 379 -45.26 4.07 -12.96
CA ASP A 379 -46.56 4.24 -13.59
C ASP A 379 -47.09 2.91 -14.19
N TYR A 380 -46.31 1.83 -14.12
CA TYR A 380 -46.60 0.54 -14.70
C TYR A 380 -46.82 -0.55 -13.63
N PRO A 381 -47.58 -1.61 -13.95
CA PRO A 381 -47.78 -2.72 -13.03
C PRO A 381 -46.47 -3.34 -12.57
N ASN A 382 -46.39 -3.70 -11.29
CA ASN A 382 -45.19 -4.26 -10.66
C ASN A 382 -43.99 -3.30 -10.71
N HIS A 383 -44.20 -2.01 -11.00
CA HIS A 383 -43.12 -1.00 -11.15
C HIS A 383 -42.05 -1.41 -12.16
N TRP A 384 -42.49 -2.11 -13.23
CA TRP A 384 -41.59 -2.58 -14.30
C TRP A 384 -42.17 -2.29 -15.66
N VAL A 385 -41.32 -1.89 -16.60
CA VAL A 385 -41.67 -1.68 -18.00
C VAL A 385 -40.46 -1.98 -18.88
N GLU A 386 -40.71 -2.62 -19.99
CA GLU A 386 -39.68 -2.92 -20.97
C GLU A 386 -39.21 -1.63 -21.66
N GLN A 387 -37.94 -1.29 -21.49
CA GLN A 387 -37.24 -0.24 -22.24
C GLN A 387 -35.74 -0.51 -22.24
N GLN A 388 -35.06 0.08 -23.19
CA GLN A 388 -33.61 -0.05 -23.32
C GLN A 388 -32.88 0.90 -22.33
N TYR A 389 -31.97 0.36 -21.51
CA TYR A 389 -31.15 1.11 -20.57
C TYR A 389 -29.69 1.17 -20.98
N LEU A 390 -29.16 0.13 -21.65
CA LEU A 390 -27.79 0.13 -22.13
C LEU A 390 -27.64 0.85 -23.47
N PRO A 391 -26.47 1.42 -23.78
CA PRO A 391 -26.14 1.91 -25.10
C PRO A 391 -26.34 0.87 -26.20
N ASP A 392 -26.58 1.29 -27.44
CA ASP A 392 -26.86 0.38 -28.57
C ASP A 392 -25.79 -0.69 -28.76
N VAL A 393 -24.52 -0.32 -28.55
CA VAL A 393 -23.37 -1.23 -28.67
C VAL A 393 -23.35 -2.33 -27.58
N LEU A 394 -24.14 -2.17 -26.52
CA LEU A 394 -24.21 -3.06 -25.35
C LEU A 394 -25.64 -3.55 -25.08
N LYS A 395 -26.63 -3.27 -25.94
CA LYS A 395 -28.06 -3.51 -25.70
C LYS A 395 -28.37 -4.94 -25.30
N ASP A 396 -27.65 -5.93 -25.83
CA ASP A 396 -27.83 -7.35 -25.59
C ASP A 396 -26.88 -7.93 -24.52
N THR A 397 -26.04 -7.07 -23.89
CA THR A 397 -25.05 -7.48 -22.90
C THR A 397 -25.73 -7.78 -21.56
N LYS A 398 -25.36 -8.90 -20.96
CA LYS A 398 -25.75 -9.28 -19.59
C LYS A 398 -24.50 -9.41 -18.74
N TYR A 399 -24.36 -8.52 -17.77
CA TYR A 399 -23.23 -8.58 -16.81
C TYR A 399 -23.57 -9.45 -15.60
N TYR A 400 -24.78 -9.30 -15.05
CA TYR A 400 -25.19 -10.01 -13.86
C TYR A 400 -25.91 -11.33 -14.19
N THR A 401 -25.44 -12.40 -13.56
CA THR A 401 -26.07 -13.72 -13.58
C THR A 401 -26.30 -14.15 -12.14
N PHE A 402 -27.53 -14.59 -11.84
CA PHE A 402 -27.88 -15.05 -10.49
C PHE A 402 -27.08 -16.30 -10.11
N GLY A 403 -26.48 -16.28 -8.91
CA GLY A 403 -25.82 -17.45 -8.32
C GLY A 403 -26.82 -18.53 -7.91
N GLU A 404 -26.31 -19.74 -7.68
CA GLU A 404 -27.14 -20.91 -7.33
C GLU A 404 -27.59 -20.95 -5.86
N ASN A 405 -27.20 -19.96 -5.05
CA ASN A 405 -27.61 -19.89 -3.66
C ASN A 405 -29.08 -19.50 -3.48
N LYS A 406 -29.64 -19.83 -2.31
CA LYS A 406 -31.06 -19.64 -2.00
C LYS A 406 -31.57 -18.21 -2.23
N ASN A 407 -30.80 -17.21 -1.82
CA ASN A 407 -31.23 -15.81 -1.89
C ASN A 407 -31.28 -15.30 -3.34
N GLU A 408 -30.27 -15.61 -4.14
CA GLU A 408 -30.23 -15.20 -5.54
C GLU A 408 -31.24 -15.96 -6.38
N GLN A 409 -31.52 -17.25 -6.10
CA GLN A 409 -32.57 -17.99 -6.79
C GLN A 409 -33.96 -17.47 -6.42
N ALA A 410 -34.19 -17.06 -5.16
CA ALA A 410 -35.46 -16.40 -4.78
C ALA A 410 -35.62 -15.05 -5.49
N ALA A 411 -34.52 -14.26 -5.60
CA ALA A 411 -34.53 -13.01 -6.35
C ALA A 411 -34.77 -13.24 -7.85
N ARG A 412 -34.22 -14.30 -8.45
CA ARG A 412 -34.47 -14.70 -9.84
C ARG A 412 -35.93 -15.03 -10.09
N ALA A 413 -36.51 -15.84 -9.21
CA ALA A 413 -37.93 -16.21 -9.32
C ALA A 413 -38.85 -14.98 -9.20
N TYR A 414 -38.58 -14.09 -8.23
CA TYR A 414 -39.28 -12.82 -8.09
C TYR A 414 -39.17 -11.95 -9.35
N TRP A 415 -37.95 -11.84 -9.90
CA TRP A 415 -37.66 -11.04 -11.10
C TRP A 415 -38.43 -11.61 -12.33
N ALA A 416 -38.42 -12.93 -12.54
CA ALA A 416 -39.17 -13.59 -13.62
C ALA A 416 -40.67 -13.28 -13.52
N LYS A 417 -41.23 -13.33 -12.30
CA LYS A 417 -42.62 -12.98 -12.04
C LYS A 417 -42.98 -11.55 -12.44
N ILE A 418 -42.17 -10.55 -12.07
CA ILE A 418 -42.46 -9.14 -12.41
C ILE A 418 -42.32 -8.85 -13.90
N LYS A 419 -41.46 -9.59 -14.62
CA LYS A 419 -41.31 -9.50 -16.07
C LYS A 419 -42.37 -10.28 -16.84
N GLY A 420 -43.18 -11.12 -16.20
CA GLY A 420 -44.15 -11.97 -16.83
C GLY A 420 -43.53 -13.16 -17.57
N GLU A 421 -42.29 -13.53 -17.23
CA GLU A 421 -41.59 -14.68 -17.82
C GLU A 421 -42.00 -16.02 -17.19
N ASP A 422 -42.84 -16.02 -16.14
CA ASP A 422 -43.36 -17.21 -15.44
C ASP A 422 -44.42 -18.04 -16.25
N LYS A 423 -44.64 -17.70 -17.52
CA LYS A 423 -45.67 -18.34 -18.36
C LYS A 423 -45.06 -19.12 -19.52
N VAL A 424 -43.97 -19.85 -19.30
CA VAL A 424 -43.50 -20.86 -20.25
C VAL A 424 -43.26 -22.17 -19.50
#